data_6054dd483de83209a0321716a6741ada
#
_entry.id   6054dd483de83209a0321716a6741ada
#
_cell.length_a   1.000
_cell.length_b   1.000
_cell.length_c   1.000
_cell.angle_alpha   90.00
_cell.angle_beta   90.00
_cell.angle_gamma   90.00
#
_symmetry.space_group_name_H-M   'P 1'
#
loop_
_entity.id
_entity.type
_entity.pdbx_description
1 polymer ?
#
loop_
_entity_poly.entity_id
_entity_poly.type
_entity_poly.pdbx_seq_one_letter_code
_entity_poly.pdbx_strand_id
1 'polypeptide(L)'
;MPGKELVLIDTSVWIQADSLKANSEVKSKVLLLLDKDRAATCGIIIAELLCGAKTPTNYEELKIDIGGIHYLNTPEDVWLKAAQMSFDLRKKGISVPLTDILIACIAIDNNCSLLHLDKHFTCLASKTDLKIELFE
;
A
#
# COMPACT_ATOMS: atom_id res chain seq x y z
N MET A 1 -18.34 18.93 4.13
CA MET A 1 -17.41 18.25 5.04
C MET A 1 -16.31 17.58 4.25
N PRO A 2 -15.08 17.84 4.59
CA PRO A 2 -14.01 17.15 3.91
C PRO A 2 -14.13 15.64 4.12
N GLY A 3 -13.93 14.89 3.06
CA GLY A 3 -13.90 13.45 3.17
C GLY A 3 -12.76 12.98 4.07
N LYS A 4 -12.87 11.77 4.57
CA LYS A 4 -11.78 11.16 5.35
C LYS A 4 -10.58 10.98 4.45
N GLU A 5 -9.41 11.32 4.96
CA GLU A 5 -8.17 11.05 4.24
C GLU A 5 -7.89 9.55 4.31
N LEU A 6 -7.89 8.91 3.15
CA LEU A 6 -7.63 7.47 3.04
C LEU A 6 -6.14 7.18 3.15
N VAL A 7 -5.83 6.04 3.72
CA VAL A 7 -4.47 5.53 3.83
C VAL A 7 -4.38 4.23 3.06
N LEU A 8 -3.53 4.19 2.04
CA LEU A 8 -3.26 2.97 1.30
C LEU A 8 -2.30 2.13 2.13
N ILE A 9 -2.70 0.91 2.47
CA ILE A 9 -1.91 0.02 3.33
C ILE A 9 -1.16 -0.97 2.46
N ASP A 10 0.17 -0.88 2.45
CA ASP A 10 1.02 -1.76 1.66
C ASP A 10 0.98 -3.21 2.15
N THR A 11 1.28 -4.13 1.24
CA THR A 11 1.36 -5.57 1.52
C THR A 11 2.25 -5.87 2.72
N SER A 12 3.38 -5.20 2.85
CA SER A 12 4.33 -5.39 3.96
C SER A 12 3.68 -5.20 5.33
N VAL A 13 2.76 -4.25 5.43
CA VAL A 13 2.03 -3.97 6.68
C VAL A 13 1.03 -5.08 6.98
N TRP A 14 0.26 -5.50 5.96
CA TRP A 14 -0.71 -6.59 6.12
C TRP A 14 -0.05 -7.89 6.57
N ILE A 15 1.08 -8.22 5.96
CA ILE A 15 1.83 -9.44 6.30
C ILE A 15 2.30 -9.37 7.76
N GLN A 16 2.83 -8.25 8.20
CA GLN A 16 3.30 -8.06 9.56
C GLN A 16 2.14 -8.11 10.56
N ALA A 17 1.00 -7.50 10.23
CA ALA A 17 -0.18 -7.50 11.09
C ALA A 17 -0.81 -8.89 11.23
N ASP A 18 -0.71 -9.74 10.20
CA ASP A 18 -1.26 -11.10 10.18
C ASP A 18 -0.34 -12.12 10.85
N SER A 19 0.91 -11.75 11.14
CA SER A 19 1.89 -12.65 11.74
C SER A 19 1.53 -12.99 13.19
N LEU A 20 1.80 -14.24 13.62
CA LEU A 20 1.67 -14.65 15.01
C LEU A 20 2.62 -13.87 15.93
N LYS A 21 3.72 -13.38 15.37
CA LYS A 21 4.69 -12.53 16.07
C LYS A 21 4.48 -11.07 15.70
N ALA A 22 3.23 -10.69 15.43
CA ALA A 22 2.93 -9.35 14.98
C ALA A 22 3.42 -8.30 15.96
N ASN A 23 4.03 -7.24 15.43
CA ASN A 23 4.36 -6.06 16.19
C ASN A 23 3.03 -5.41 16.60
N SER A 24 2.84 -5.19 17.91
CA SER A 24 1.59 -4.65 18.44
C SER A 24 1.30 -3.24 17.90
N GLU A 25 2.32 -2.45 17.63
CA GLU A 25 2.18 -1.11 17.06
C GLU A 25 1.63 -1.17 15.64
N VAL A 26 2.13 -2.09 14.81
CA VAL A 26 1.65 -2.28 13.44
C VAL A 26 0.20 -2.73 13.46
N LYS A 27 -0.12 -3.74 14.27
CA LYS A 27 -1.47 -4.26 14.37
C LYS A 27 -2.45 -3.20 14.88
N SER A 28 -2.07 -2.43 15.88
CA SER A 28 -2.89 -1.36 16.44
C SER A 28 -3.19 -0.29 15.40
N LYS A 29 -2.20 0.08 14.58
CA LYS A 29 -2.40 1.10 13.53
C LYS A 29 -3.37 0.61 12.48
N VAL A 30 -3.25 -0.65 12.03
CA VAL A 30 -4.17 -1.23 11.04
C VAL A 30 -5.60 -1.22 11.61
N LEU A 31 -5.78 -1.68 12.85
CA LEU A 31 -7.09 -1.70 13.49
C LEU A 31 -7.68 -0.30 13.62
N LEU A 32 -6.87 0.68 13.95
CA LEU A 32 -7.30 2.07 14.05
C LEU A 32 -7.82 2.59 12.70
N LEU A 33 -7.09 2.31 11.62
CA LEU A 33 -7.50 2.74 10.28
C LEU A 33 -8.78 2.05 9.83
N LEU A 34 -8.93 0.77 10.16
CA LEU A 34 -10.16 0.02 9.86
C LEU A 34 -11.34 0.60 10.64
N ASP A 35 -11.15 0.86 11.93
CA ASP A 35 -12.20 1.42 12.79
C ASP A 35 -12.66 2.80 12.32
N LYS A 36 -11.75 3.61 11.84
CA LYS A 36 -12.05 4.96 11.35
C LYS A 36 -12.48 5.01 9.88
N ASP A 37 -12.60 3.84 9.24
CA ASP A 37 -13.00 3.72 7.83
C ASP A 37 -12.05 4.50 6.90
N ARG A 38 -10.75 4.45 7.22
CA ARG A 38 -9.71 5.14 6.45
C ARG A 38 -8.79 4.20 5.67
N ALA A 39 -8.96 2.89 5.82
CA ALA A 39 -8.11 1.91 5.15
C ALA A 39 -8.48 1.75 3.68
N ALA A 40 -7.48 1.72 2.82
CA ALA A 40 -7.65 1.52 1.39
C ALA A 40 -6.69 0.45 0.87
N THR A 41 -7.06 -0.17 -0.23
CA THR A 41 -6.24 -1.15 -0.94
C THR A 41 -6.37 -0.94 -2.45
N CYS A 42 -5.61 -1.70 -3.22
CA CYS A 42 -5.68 -1.71 -4.68
C CYS A 42 -5.38 -3.10 -5.20
N GLY A 43 -5.62 -3.32 -6.49
CA GLY A 43 -5.50 -4.65 -7.09
C GLY A 43 -4.15 -5.31 -6.90
N ILE A 44 -3.05 -4.55 -7.06
CA ILE A 44 -1.70 -5.13 -6.93
C ILE A 44 -1.43 -5.57 -5.48
N ILE A 45 -1.90 -4.83 -4.48
CA ILE A 45 -1.73 -5.20 -3.08
C ILE A 45 -2.55 -6.45 -2.76
N ILE A 46 -3.79 -6.52 -3.23
CA ILE A 46 -4.64 -7.70 -3.05
C ILE A 46 -3.94 -8.94 -3.63
N ALA A 47 -3.45 -8.83 -4.86
CA ALA A 47 -2.79 -9.94 -5.53
C ALA A 47 -1.53 -10.38 -4.79
N GLU A 48 -0.69 -9.45 -4.37
CA GLU A 48 0.53 -9.77 -3.61
C GLU A 48 0.21 -10.45 -2.27
N LEU A 49 -0.77 -9.92 -1.56
CA LEU A 49 -1.14 -10.45 -0.25
C LEU A 49 -1.71 -11.86 -0.37
N LEU A 50 -2.66 -12.07 -1.26
CA LEU A 50 -3.35 -13.36 -1.39
C LEU A 50 -2.47 -14.44 -1.99
N CYS A 51 -1.62 -14.11 -2.97
CA CYS A 51 -0.74 -15.11 -3.56
C CYS A 51 0.30 -15.64 -2.56
N GLY A 52 0.59 -14.87 -1.51
CA GLY A 52 1.52 -15.26 -0.46
C GLY A 52 0.88 -16.00 0.71
N ALA A 53 -0.43 -16.25 0.67
CA ALA A 53 -1.11 -16.98 1.74
C ALA A 53 -0.55 -18.40 1.90
N LYS A 54 -0.42 -18.86 3.13
CA LYS A 54 0.25 -20.13 3.44
C LYS A 54 -0.68 -21.34 3.41
N THR A 55 -1.97 -21.11 3.63
CA THR A 55 -2.98 -22.18 3.66
C THR A 55 -4.27 -21.67 3.01
N PRO A 56 -5.18 -22.57 2.56
CA PRO A 56 -6.49 -22.16 2.07
C PRO A 56 -7.29 -21.35 3.10
N THR A 57 -7.19 -21.71 4.38
CA THR A 57 -7.86 -20.96 5.46
C THR A 57 -7.30 -19.55 5.59
N ASN A 58 -5.98 -19.43 5.59
CA ASN A 58 -5.31 -18.11 5.66
C ASN A 58 -5.70 -17.26 4.45
N TYR A 59 -5.74 -17.85 3.25
CA TYR A 59 -6.17 -17.15 2.03
C TYR A 59 -7.57 -16.55 2.20
N GLU A 60 -8.53 -17.34 2.68
CA GLU A 60 -9.92 -16.86 2.85
C GLU A 60 -10.02 -15.77 3.93
N GLU A 61 -9.28 -15.93 5.03
CA GLU A 61 -9.26 -14.91 6.10
C GLU A 61 -8.72 -13.58 5.59
N LEU A 62 -7.59 -13.59 4.87
CA LEU A 62 -7.02 -12.39 4.29
C LEU A 62 -7.95 -11.75 3.27
N LYS A 63 -8.61 -12.56 2.46
CA LYS A 63 -9.56 -12.09 1.47
C LYS A 63 -10.74 -11.37 2.11
N ILE A 64 -11.26 -11.91 3.22
CA ILE A 64 -12.34 -11.27 3.97
C ILE A 64 -11.85 -9.94 4.56
N ASP A 65 -10.69 -9.94 5.20
CA ASP A 65 -10.14 -8.74 5.85
C ASP A 65 -9.94 -7.60 4.86
N ILE A 66 -9.39 -7.90 3.69
CA ILE A 66 -9.07 -6.87 2.68
C ILE A 66 -10.28 -6.50 1.82
N GLY A 67 -11.31 -7.36 1.79
CA GLY A 67 -12.48 -7.15 0.93
C GLY A 67 -13.45 -6.08 1.41
N GLY A 68 -13.37 -5.68 2.67
CA GLY A 68 -14.31 -4.72 3.27
C GLY A 68 -13.82 -3.27 3.30
N ILE A 69 -12.68 -2.97 2.70
CA ILE A 69 -12.08 -1.64 2.76
C ILE A 69 -12.18 -0.93 1.41
N HIS A 70 -11.81 0.36 1.38
CA HIS A 70 -11.88 1.14 0.16
C HIS A 70 -10.95 0.58 -0.91
N TYR A 71 -11.46 0.43 -2.11
CA TYR A 71 -10.69 -0.09 -3.24
C TYR A 71 -10.33 1.06 -4.19
N LEU A 72 -9.04 1.23 -4.47
CA LEU A 72 -8.55 2.26 -5.38
C LEU A 72 -8.26 1.62 -6.75
N ASN A 73 -8.89 2.15 -7.79
CA ASN A 73 -8.69 1.68 -9.15
C ASN A 73 -7.33 2.11 -9.69
N THR A 74 -6.87 1.42 -10.74
CA THR A 74 -5.64 1.75 -11.43
C THR A 74 -5.96 2.05 -12.90
N PRO A 75 -6.39 3.28 -13.22
CA PRO A 75 -6.67 3.66 -14.60
C PRO A 75 -5.44 3.59 -15.49
N GLU A 76 -5.64 3.55 -16.79
CA GLU A 76 -4.55 3.45 -17.76
C GLU A 76 -3.49 4.54 -17.57
N ASP A 77 -3.91 5.77 -17.31
CA ASP A 77 -2.97 6.88 -17.12
C ASP A 77 -2.05 6.68 -15.92
N VAL A 78 -2.50 5.98 -14.88
CA VAL A 78 -1.66 5.68 -13.71
C VAL A 78 -0.57 4.68 -14.08
N TRP A 79 -0.89 3.69 -14.92
CA TRP A 79 0.12 2.76 -15.44
C TRP A 79 1.20 3.51 -16.22
N LEU A 80 0.80 4.47 -17.05
CA LEU A 80 1.75 5.28 -17.82
C LEU A 80 2.59 6.17 -16.93
N LYS A 81 2.00 6.74 -15.88
CA LYS A 81 2.75 7.53 -14.88
C LYS A 81 3.78 6.68 -14.16
N ALA A 82 3.43 5.44 -13.81
CA ALA A 82 4.36 4.53 -13.15
C ALA A 82 5.52 4.17 -14.08
N ALA A 83 5.24 3.93 -15.35
CA ALA A 83 6.26 3.65 -16.35
C ALA A 83 7.23 4.82 -16.49
N GLN A 84 6.70 6.05 -16.58
CA GLN A 84 7.51 7.26 -16.71
C GLN A 84 8.37 7.48 -15.46
N MET A 85 7.79 7.32 -14.29
CA MET A 85 8.51 7.48 -13.01
C MET A 85 9.66 6.48 -12.92
N SER A 86 9.42 5.22 -13.26
CA SER A 86 10.45 4.19 -13.25
C SER A 86 11.59 4.53 -14.21
N PHE A 87 11.24 4.97 -15.41
CA PHE A 87 12.21 5.36 -16.44
C PHE A 87 13.08 6.53 -15.96
N ASP A 88 12.46 7.57 -15.41
CA ASP A 88 13.17 8.75 -14.92
C ASP A 88 14.10 8.43 -13.76
N LEU A 89 13.65 7.60 -12.80
CA LEU A 89 14.46 7.20 -11.66
C LEU A 89 15.67 6.37 -12.10
N ARG A 90 15.49 5.45 -13.06
CA ARG A 90 16.59 4.64 -13.58
C ARG A 90 17.65 5.50 -14.25
N LYS A 91 17.27 6.56 -14.93
CA LYS A 91 18.22 7.51 -15.52
C LYS A 91 19.09 8.19 -14.47
N LYS A 92 18.58 8.32 -13.25
CA LYS A 92 19.31 8.89 -12.11
C LYS A 92 20.07 7.84 -11.31
N GLY A 93 20.08 6.58 -11.80
CA GLY A 93 20.75 5.48 -11.11
C GLY A 93 19.94 4.90 -9.96
N ILE A 94 18.65 5.22 -9.88
CA ILE A 94 17.77 4.73 -8.80
C ILE A 94 16.91 3.60 -9.35
N SER A 95 17.04 2.40 -8.75
CA SER A 95 16.26 1.23 -9.14
C SER A 95 15.31 0.85 -8.01
N VAL A 96 14.01 0.96 -8.25
CA VAL A 96 12.94 0.57 -7.34
C VAL A 96 12.03 -0.39 -8.10
N PRO A 97 11.54 -1.47 -7.47
CA PRO A 97 10.64 -2.40 -8.17
C PRO A 97 9.42 -1.69 -8.75
N LEU A 98 9.03 -2.07 -9.95
CA LEU A 98 7.92 -1.45 -10.67
C LEU A 98 6.61 -1.55 -9.87
N THR A 99 6.39 -2.65 -9.16
CA THR A 99 5.19 -2.82 -8.32
C THR A 99 5.12 -1.76 -7.21
N ASP A 100 6.25 -1.42 -6.59
CA ASP A 100 6.31 -0.39 -5.56
C ASP A 100 6.06 1.00 -6.16
N ILE A 101 6.61 1.25 -7.34
CA ILE A 101 6.37 2.51 -8.06
C ILE A 101 4.89 2.64 -8.41
N LEU A 102 4.26 1.56 -8.87
CA LEU A 102 2.84 1.54 -9.19
C LEU A 102 1.99 1.86 -7.95
N ILE A 103 2.29 1.23 -6.82
CA ILE A 103 1.59 1.48 -5.56
C ILE A 103 1.72 2.95 -5.16
N ALA A 104 2.93 3.51 -5.26
CA ALA A 104 3.16 4.93 -4.97
C ALA A 104 2.33 5.83 -5.89
N CYS A 105 2.28 5.53 -7.18
CA CYS A 105 1.49 6.31 -8.14
C CYS A 105 0.00 6.24 -7.85
N ILE A 106 -0.51 5.08 -7.44
CA ILE A 106 -1.92 4.93 -7.04
C ILE A 106 -2.22 5.82 -5.83
N ALA A 107 -1.35 5.83 -4.84
CA ALA A 107 -1.53 6.67 -3.66
C ALA A 107 -1.51 8.16 -4.04
N ILE A 108 -0.56 8.58 -4.85
CA ILE A 108 -0.45 9.98 -5.31
C ILE A 108 -1.69 10.39 -6.09
N ASP A 109 -2.12 9.54 -7.03
CA ASP A 109 -3.26 9.83 -7.90
C ASP A 109 -4.56 10.00 -7.10
N ASN A 110 -4.71 9.29 -6.00
CA ASN A 110 -5.89 9.33 -5.14
C ASN A 110 -5.72 10.26 -3.94
N ASN A 111 -4.63 11.00 -3.88
CA ASN A 111 -4.30 11.90 -2.77
C ASN A 111 -4.37 11.20 -1.41
N CYS A 112 -3.88 9.96 -1.37
CA CYS A 112 -3.80 9.15 -0.16
C CYS A 112 -2.37 9.16 0.39
N SER A 113 -2.22 8.98 1.70
CA SER A 113 -0.93 8.62 2.26
C SER A 113 -0.73 7.11 2.16
N LEU A 114 0.52 6.66 2.30
CA LEU A 114 0.88 5.25 2.24
C LEU A 114 1.45 4.81 3.58
N LEU A 115 0.91 3.73 4.13
CA LEU A 115 1.45 3.06 5.32
C LEU A 115 2.28 1.87 4.86
N HIS A 116 3.56 1.82 5.21
CA HIS A 116 4.48 0.79 4.71
C HIS A 116 5.58 0.44 5.71
N LEU A 117 6.28 -0.66 5.43
CA LEU A 117 7.45 -1.12 6.18
C LEU A 117 8.63 -1.40 5.25
N ASP A 118 8.67 -0.74 4.07
CA ASP A 118 9.67 -0.99 3.05
C ASP A 118 10.45 0.29 2.72
N LYS A 119 11.78 0.20 2.77
CA LYS A 119 12.67 1.32 2.47
C LYS A 119 12.50 1.90 1.06
N HIS A 120 11.99 1.12 0.11
CA HIS A 120 11.74 1.61 -1.26
C HIS A 120 10.76 2.79 -1.24
N PHE A 121 9.73 2.74 -0.40
CA PHE A 121 8.76 3.83 -0.30
C PHE A 121 9.35 5.06 0.39
N THR A 122 10.26 4.87 1.33
CA THR A 122 10.99 5.99 1.93
C THR A 122 11.81 6.71 0.86
N CYS A 123 12.47 5.95 -0.01
CA CYS A 123 13.21 6.49 -1.13
C CYS A 123 12.27 7.25 -2.08
N LEU A 124 11.14 6.65 -2.46
CA LEU A 124 10.17 7.27 -3.36
C LEU A 124 9.60 8.56 -2.77
N ALA A 125 9.30 8.58 -1.48
CA ALA A 125 8.77 9.78 -0.80
C ALA A 125 9.75 10.95 -0.88
N SER A 126 11.06 10.67 -0.86
CA SER A 126 12.09 11.71 -0.95
C SER A 126 12.24 12.28 -2.38
N LYS A 127 11.71 11.60 -3.38
CA LYS A 127 11.88 11.94 -4.80
C LYS A 127 10.57 12.31 -5.50
N THR A 128 9.43 12.14 -4.85
CA THR A 128 8.11 12.31 -5.47
C THR A 128 7.16 12.99 -4.49
N ASP A 129 5.91 13.16 -4.91
CA ASP A 129 4.85 13.73 -4.07
C ASP A 129 4.19 12.69 -3.14
N LEU A 130 4.76 11.49 -3.03
CA LEU A 130 4.22 10.45 -2.16
C LEU A 130 4.23 10.90 -0.70
N LYS A 131 3.06 10.83 -0.06
CA LYS A 131 2.89 11.12 1.36
C LYS A 131 2.95 9.82 2.16
N ILE A 132 3.69 9.84 3.25
CA ILE A 132 3.83 8.66 4.12
C ILE A 132 2.98 8.84 5.38
N GLU A 133 2.22 7.80 5.70
CA GLU A 133 1.48 7.73 6.96
C GLU A 133 2.39 7.17 8.05
N LEU A 134 2.42 7.81 9.21
CA LEU A 134 3.23 7.34 10.35
C LEU A 134 2.44 6.37 11.21
N PHE A 135 3.15 5.49 11.94
CA PHE A 135 2.52 4.51 12.82
C PHE A 135 1.97 5.10 14.11
N GLU A 136 2.45 6.24 14.49
CA GLU A 136 1.98 6.93 15.71
C GLU A 136 0.68 7.73 15.52
#